data_5a4bab9f9bb942bfd493f2895603d526
#
_entry.id   5a4bab9f9bb942bfd493f2895603d526
#
_cell.length_a   1.000
_cell.length_b   1.000
_cell.length_c   1.000
_cell.angle_alpha   90.00
_cell.angle_beta   90.00
_cell.angle_gamma   90.00
#
_symmetry.space_group_name_H-M   'P 1'
#
loop_
_entity.id
_entity.type
_entity.pdbx_description
1 polymer ?
#
loop_
_entity_poly.entity_id
_entity_poly.type
_entity_poly.pdbx_seq_one_letter_code
_entity_poly.pdbx_strand_id
1 'polypeptide(L)'
;SDIFVTEACEYTNSFLSFYPTIDVILNVKSDHLDFFKDIDDIRHSFKLFTEKLPKDGTLIINTDIDNYEYFYKDTDCEVITVGSNPATSHYSAADIAYDSAGCCSYTLLIDNKPNGTIKLGVPGEHNVYNSLAAIAVAIKLGLDLETIKKGLCGFSGTDRRFQKKGTFNGVTVVDDYAHHP
;
A
#
# COMPACT_ATOMS: atom_id res chain seq x y z
N SER A 1 -14.64 13.90 -11.49
CA SER A 1 -14.10 13.24 -10.30
C SER A 1 -13.25 14.26 -9.56
N ASP A 2 -13.50 14.44 -8.28
CA ASP A 2 -12.79 15.43 -7.46
C ASP A 2 -11.51 14.82 -6.83
N ILE A 3 -11.22 13.55 -7.15
CA ILE A 3 -10.07 12.79 -6.64
C ILE A 3 -9.25 12.32 -7.83
N PHE A 4 -7.94 12.60 -7.76
CA PHE A 4 -6.93 12.09 -8.68
C PHE A 4 -5.99 11.16 -7.92
N VAL A 5 -5.87 9.91 -8.39
CA VAL A 5 -4.98 8.90 -7.82
C VAL A 5 -3.89 8.58 -8.84
N THR A 6 -2.64 8.63 -8.42
CA THR A 6 -1.50 8.35 -9.28
C THR A 6 -0.43 7.57 -8.53
N GLU A 7 0.33 6.73 -9.24
CA GLU A 7 1.58 6.19 -8.76
C GLU A 7 2.67 7.27 -8.85
N ALA A 8 3.37 7.49 -7.75
CA ALA A 8 4.46 8.47 -7.65
C ALA A 8 5.79 7.73 -7.67
N CYS A 9 6.55 7.86 -8.77
CA CYS A 9 7.81 7.16 -8.96
C CYS A 9 8.95 7.93 -8.30
N GLU A 10 9.74 7.26 -7.46
CA GLU A 10 10.91 7.83 -6.78
C GLU A 10 12.11 8.01 -7.71
N TYR A 11 12.19 7.23 -8.79
CA TYR A 11 13.30 7.29 -9.72
C TYR A 11 13.53 8.70 -10.25
N THR A 12 14.76 9.14 -10.23
CA THR A 12 15.20 10.53 -10.55
C THR A 12 14.51 11.61 -9.74
N ASN A 13 13.97 11.28 -8.58
CA ASN A 13 13.19 12.19 -7.72
C ASN A 13 11.95 12.78 -8.42
N SER A 14 11.41 12.10 -9.43
CA SER A 14 10.29 12.64 -10.22
C SER A 14 9.03 12.86 -9.37
N PHE A 15 8.78 12.05 -8.33
CA PHE A 15 7.66 12.23 -7.40
C PHE A 15 7.74 13.56 -6.62
N LEU A 16 8.93 14.16 -6.45
CA LEU A 16 9.08 15.46 -5.80
C LEU A 16 8.43 16.62 -6.59
N SER A 17 7.99 16.37 -7.83
CA SER A 17 7.21 17.34 -8.61
C SER A 17 5.72 17.36 -8.26
N PHE A 18 5.23 16.37 -7.49
CA PHE A 18 3.86 16.33 -7.03
C PHE A 18 3.67 17.07 -5.69
N TYR A 19 2.43 17.49 -5.44
CA TYR A 19 1.98 18.08 -4.18
C TYR A 19 0.76 17.30 -3.70
N PRO A 20 0.95 16.17 -3.03
CA PRO A 20 -0.13 15.32 -2.59
C PRO A 20 -0.91 15.96 -1.43
N THR A 21 -2.20 15.64 -1.34
CA THR A 21 -3.01 15.86 -0.13
C THR A 21 -3.09 14.59 0.72
N ILE A 22 -2.94 13.44 0.09
CA ILE A 22 -2.77 12.15 0.76
C ILE A 22 -1.57 11.48 0.11
N ASP A 23 -0.59 11.09 0.90
CA ASP A 23 0.58 10.31 0.50
C ASP A 23 0.52 8.91 1.11
N VAL A 24 0.92 7.89 0.35
CA VAL A 24 0.90 6.50 0.78
C VAL A 24 2.27 5.87 0.55
N ILE A 25 2.94 5.46 1.63
CA ILE A 25 4.23 4.77 1.57
C ILE A 25 4.06 3.32 2.03
N LEU A 26 4.13 2.39 1.06
CA LEU A 26 3.94 0.96 1.30
C LEU A 26 5.23 0.26 1.72
N ASN A 27 6.35 0.64 1.12
CA ASN A 27 7.68 0.15 1.49
C ASN A 27 8.75 1.12 1.01
N VAL A 28 9.96 1.00 1.57
CA VAL A 28 11.16 1.72 1.12
C VAL A 28 12.30 0.70 1.09
N LYS A 29 12.78 0.36 -0.11
CA LYS A 29 13.83 -0.63 -0.34
C LYS A 29 14.90 -0.06 -1.25
N SER A 30 16.07 -0.70 -1.24
CA SER A 30 17.16 -0.38 -2.18
C SER A 30 16.71 -0.70 -3.60
N ASP A 31 16.55 0.33 -4.39
CA ASP A 31 16.26 0.28 -5.82
C ASP A 31 16.89 1.46 -6.54
N HIS A 32 17.00 1.41 -7.87
CA HIS A 32 17.52 2.52 -8.69
C HIS A 32 18.89 3.03 -8.22
N LEU A 33 19.82 2.12 -7.86
CA LEU A 33 21.18 2.45 -7.41
C LEU A 33 22.07 3.02 -8.52
N ASP A 34 21.57 3.13 -9.73
CA ASP A 34 22.13 3.92 -10.83
C ASP A 34 21.91 5.42 -10.64
N PHE A 35 20.91 5.80 -9.85
CA PHE A 35 20.58 7.19 -9.51
C PHE A 35 20.83 7.51 -8.03
N PHE A 36 20.33 6.68 -7.11
CA PHE A 36 20.54 6.86 -5.67
C PHE A 36 21.87 6.24 -5.23
N LYS A 37 22.55 6.92 -4.33
CA LYS A 37 23.81 6.47 -3.79
C LYS A 37 23.67 5.20 -2.94
N ASP A 38 22.68 5.16 -2.09
CA ASP A 38 22.41 4.09 -1.12
C ASP A 38 20.96 4.19 -0.59
N ILE A 39 20.60 3.30 0.32
CA ILE A 39 19.27 3.28 0.94
C ILE A 39 18.99 4.55 1.76
N ASP A 40 19.98 5.18 2.33
CA ASP A 40 19.78 6.39 3.14
C ASP A 40 19.45 7.59 2.24
N ASP A 41 20.01 7.65 1.04
CA ASP A 41 19.69 8.65 0.01
C ASP A 41 18.24 8.47 -0.48
N ILE A 42 17.81 7.21 -0.72
CA ILE A 42 16.41 6.88 -1.03
C ILE A 42 15.48 7.32 0.12
N ARG A 43 15.80 6.97 1.34
CA ARG A 43 15.01 7.35 2.53
C ARG A 43 14.89 8.86 2.68
N HIS A 44 15.98 9.58 2.43
CA HIS A 44 15.97 11.04 2.45
C HIS A 44 15.02 11.60 1.37
N SER A 45 15.05 11.05 0.17
CA SER A 45 14.15 11.45 -0.91
C SER A 45 12.68 11.22 -0.56
N PHE A 46 12.31 10.07 0.01
CA PHE A 46 10.96 9.82 0.50
C PHE A 46 10.55 10.80 1.63
N LYS A 47 11.47 11.14 2.54
CA LYS A 47 11.22 12.15 3.56
C LYS A 47 10.91 13.52 2.94
N LEU A 48 11.69 13.96 1.94
CA LEU A 48 11.42 15.19 1.21
C LEU A 48 10.05 15.19 0.52
N PHE A 49 9.57 14.01 0.10
CA PHE A 49 8.23 13.88 -0.47
C PHE A 49 7.13 14.04 0.59
N THR A 50 7.27 13.41 1.75
CA THR A 50 6.31 13.58 2.84
C THR A 50 6.24 15.01 3.37
N GLU A 51 7.35 15.73 3.36
CA GLU A 51 7.41 17.16 3.75
C GLU A 51 6.62 18.09 2.81
N LYS A 52 6.20 17.59 1.63
CA LYS A 52 5.31 18.33 0.71
C LYS A 52 3.83 18.26 1.09
N LEU A 53 3.46 17.37 2.02
CA LEU A 53 2.10 17.31 2.53
C LEU A 53 1.73 18.62 3.23
N PRO A 54 0.55 19.20 2.97
CA PRO A 54 0.06 20.33 3.73
C PRO A 54 -0.30 19.90 5.15
N LYS A 55 -0.46 20.87 6.08
CA LYS A 55 -0.80 20.58 7.50
C LYS A 55 -2.12 19.82 7.67
N ASP A 56 -3.06 20.03 6.77
CA ASP A 56 -4.34 19.32 6.68
C ASP A 56 -4.28 18.07 5.78
N GLY A 57 -3.09 17.74 5.29
CA GLY A 57 -2.82 16.52 4.53
C GLY A 57 -2.73 15.28 5.41
N THR A 58 -2.62 14.12 4.77
CA THR A 58 -2.54 12.83 5.46
C THR A 58 -1.42 11.97 4.87
N LEU A 59 -0.54 11.49 5.73
CA LEU A 59 0.41 10.43 5.40
C LEU A 59 -0.16 9.07 5.85
N ILE A 60 -0.19 8.11 4.94
CA ILE A 60 -0.46 6.71 5.27
C ILE A 60 0.84 5.93 5.08
N ILE A 61 1.36 5.33 6.15
CA ILE A 61 2.68 4.70 6.13
C ILE A 61 2.67 3.30 6.74
N ASN A 62 3.41 2.38 6.10
CA ASN A 62 3.58 1.03 6.60
C ASN A 62 4.60 0.99 7.73
N THR A 63 4.19 0.48 8.91
CA THR A 63 5.04 0.32 10.10
C THR A 63 6.06 -0.82 9.99
N ASP A 64 5.94 -1.68 8.98
CA ASP A 64 6.92 -2.72 8.68
C ASP A 64 8.19 -2.15 7.99
N ILE A 65 8.19 -0.85 7.65
CA ILE A 65 9.37 -0.13 7.18
C ILE A 65 10.27 0.19 8.37
N ASP A 66 11.53 -0.21 8.32
CA ASP A 66 12.50 0.10 9.36
C ASP A 66 12.56 1.60 9.66
N ASN A 67 12.43 1.96 10.97
CA ASN A 67 12.44 3.35 11.41
C ASN A 67 11.47 4.23 10.60
N TYR A 68 10.22 3.77 10.40
CA TYR A 68 9.18 4.45 9.62
C TYR A 68 8.87 5.86 10.17
N GLU A 69 9.09 6.12 11.47
CA GLU A 69 8.89 7.42 12.10
C GLU A 69 9.81 8.52 11.52
N TYR A 70 10.94 8.12 10.92
CA TYR A 70 11.87 9.05 10.26
C TYR A 70 11.17 9.89 9.19
N PHE A 71 10.18 9.32 8.49
CA PHE A 71 9.55 9.98 7.35
C PHE A 71 8.59 11.10 7.73
N TYR A 72 8.11 11.15 8.98
CA TYR A 72 7.13 12.15 9.40
C TYR A 72 7.48 12.92 10.68
N LYS A 73 8.65 12.68 11.25
CA LYS A 73 9.05 13.31 12.52
C LYS A 73 9.08 14.85 12.48
N ASP A 74 9.20 15.43 11.27
CA ASP A 74 9.30 16.88 11.06
C ASP A 74 8.06 17.41 10.28
N THR A 75 6.97 16.64 10.20
CA THR A 75 5.73 17.04 9.52
C THR A 75 4.63 17.32 10.54
N ASP A 76 3.73 18.26 10.19
CA ASP A 76 2.54 18.61 11.01
C ASP A 76 1.26 17.95 10.46
N CYS A 77 1.37 17.07 9.44
CA CYS A 77 0.22 16.40 8.83
C CYS A 77 -0.32 15.27 9.71
N GLU A 78 -1.55 14.83 9.44
CA GLU A 78 -2.08 13.61 10.05
C GLU A 78 -1.30 12.39 9.59
N VAL A 79 -1.00 11.48 10.51
CA VAL A 79 -0.32 10.21 10.20
C VAL A 79 -1.23 9.04 10.54
N ILE A 80 -1.49 8.20 9.55
CA ILE A 80 -2.23 6.94 9.69
C ILE A 80 -1.26 5.80 9.41
N THR A 81 -1.10 4.89 10.37
CA THR A 81 -0.19 3.76 10.24
C THR A 81 -0.93 2.50 9.81
N VAL A 82 -0.31 1.73 8.90
CA VAL A 82 -0.79 0.41 8.47
C VAL A 82 0.35 -0.59 8.65
N GLY A 83 0.07 -1.86 8.89
CA GLY A 83 1.15 -2.85 8.98
C GLY A 83 0.75 -4.18 9.62
N SER A 84 1.75 -5.05 9.80
CA SER A 84 1.56 -6.40 10.33
C SER A 84 1.34 -6.43 11.86
N ASN A 85 1.89 -5.46 12.58
CA ASN A 85 1.80 -5.41 14.04
C ASN A 85 0.66 -4.50 14.51
N PRO A 86 -0.41 -5.06 15.11
CA PRO A 86 -1.57 -4.28 15.57
C PRO A 86 -1.25 -3.34 16.76
N ALA A 87 -0.10 -3.53 17.44
CA ALA A 87 0.31 -2.64 18.52
C ALA A 87 0.92 -1.31 18.03
N THR A 88 1.39 -1.26 16.78
CA THR A 88 2.03 -0.10 16.17
C THR A 88 1.25 0.48 15.00
N SER A 89 0.24 -0.25 14.52
CA SER A 89 -0.53 0.11 13.33
C SER A 89 -1.96 0.45 13.67
N HIS A 90 -2.46 1.56 13.13
CA HIS A 90 -3.87 1.93 13.22
C HIS A 90 -4.75 0.92 12.45
N TYR A 91 -4.30 0.49 11.26
CA TYR A 91 -4.93 -0.61 10.51
C TYR A 91 -4.00 -1.80 10.42
N SER A 92 -4.49 -2.98 10.77
CA SER A 92 -3.76 -4.24 10.66
C SER A 92 -4.67 -5.41 10.30
N ALA A 93 -4.09 -6.57 10.07
CA ALA A 93 -4.80 -7.78 9.70
C ALA A 93 -4.55 -8.91 10.70
N ALA A 94 -5.59 -9.66 11.03
CA ALA A 94 -5.51 -10.91 11.80
C ALA A 94 -6.21 -12.06 11.04
N ASP A 95 -5.95 -13.29 11.43
CA ASP A 95 -6.62 -14.49 10.92
C ASP A 95 -6.53 -14.60 9.39
N ILE A 96 -5.35 -14.34 8.80
CA ILE A 96 -5.16 -14.41 7.36
C ILE A 96 -5.33 -15.86 6.90
N ALA A 97 -6.23 -16.07 5.95
CA ALA A 97 -6.52 -17.36 5.33
C ALA A 97 -6.47 -17.23 3.81
N TYR A 98 -6.17 -18.33 3.12
CA TYR A 98 -6.01 -18.39 1.67
C TYR A 98 -7.06 -19.32 1.05
N ASP A 99 -7.60 -18.94 -0.07
CA ASP A 99 -8.42 -19.85 -0.90
C ASP A 99 -7.54 -20.67 -1.85
N SER A 100 -8.17 -21.54 -2.65
CA SER A 100 -7.47 -22.39 -3.63
C SER A 100 -6.78 -21.63 -4.76
N ALA A 101 -7.13 -20.37 -4.96
CA ALA A 101 -6.50 -19.47 -5.94
C ALA A 101 -5.37 -18.62 -5.31
N GLY A 102 -5.14 -18.74 -3.98
CA GLY A 102 -4.18 -17.95 -3.24
C GLY A 102 -4.68 -16.55 -2.88
N CYS A 103 -5.96 -16.25 -3.08
CA CYS A 103 -6.55 -15.00 -2.65
C CYS A 103 -6.76 -15.02 -1.14
N CYS A 104 -6.47 -13.88 -0.50
CA CYS A 104 -6.52 -13.78 0.95
C CYS A 104 -7.90 -13.33 1.46
N SER A 105 -8.25 -13.83 2.63
CA SER A 105 -9.25 -13.21 3.50
C SER A 105 -8.65 -13.01 4.90
N TYR A 106 -9.06 -11.96 5.59
CA TYR A 106 -8.54 -11.64 6.91
C TYR A 106 -9.55 -10.84 7.75
N THR A 107 -9.34 -10.84 9.06
CA THR A 107 -10.05 -9.94 9.97
C THR A 107 -9.37 -8.57 9.97
N LEU A 108 -10.08 -7.52 9.52
CA LEU A 108 -9.59 -6.14 9.63
C LEU A 108 -9.58 -5.72 11.10
N LEU A 109 -8.43 -5.23 11.57
CA LEU A 109 -8.30 -4.58 12.86
C LEU A 109 -8.15 -3.07 12.65
N ILE A 110 -8.93 -2.28 13.38
CA ILE A 110 -8.78 -0.82 13.50
C ILE A 110 -8.54 -0.52 14.98
N ASP A 111 -7.44 0.12 15.32
CA ASP A 111 -6.99 0.34 16.70
C ASP A 111 -7.03 -0.96 17.52
N ASN A 112 -6.50 -2.03 16.95
CA ASN A 112 -6.47 -3.37 17.54
C ASN A 112 -7.87 -3.96 17.88
N LYS A 113 -8.94 -3.45 17.25
CA LYS A 113 -10.32 -3.96 17.41
C LYS A 113 -10.82 -4.54 16.12
N PRO A 114 -11.46 -5.74 16.16
CA PRO A 114 -12.05 -6.36 14.97
C PRO A 114 -13.15 -5.49 14.33
N ASN A 115 -13.02 -5.28 13.01
CA ASN A 115 -13.96 -4.50 12.20
C ASN A 115 -14.52 -5.28 11.01
N GLY A 116 -14.59 -6.61 11.15
CA GLY A 116 -15.17 -7.51 10.16
C GLY A 116 -14.14 -8.12 9.22
N THR A 117 -14.62 -8.99 8.34
CA THR A 117 -13.78 -9.74 7.41
C THR A 117 -13.64 -9.02 6.08
N ILE A 118 -12.44 -8.95 5.58
CA ILE A 118 -12.08 -8.51 4.23
C ILE A 118 -11.78 -9.74 3.38
N LYS A 119 -12.25 -9.73 2.12
CA LYS A 119 -11.89 -10.73 1.10
C LYS A 119 -11.26 -10.00 -0.07
N LEU A 120 -10.11 -10.48 -0.53
CA LEU A 120 -9.41 -9.93 -1.67
C LEU A 120 -9.71 -10.73 -2.94
N GLY A 121 -9.85 -10.06 -4.07
CA GLY A 121 -9.99 -10.68 -5.39
C GLY A 121 -8.66 -10.99 -6.07
N VAL A 122 -7.53 -10.74 -5.40
CA VAL A 122 -6.18 -10.93 -5.93
C VAL A 122 -5.35 -11.82 -5.00
N PRO A 123 -4.45 -12.67 -5.54
CA PRO A 123 -3.63 -13.58 -4.75
C PRO A 123 -2.44 -12.85 -4.10
N GLY A 124 -1.88 -13.48 -3.07
CA GLY A 124 -0.64 -13.10 -2.41
C GLY A 124 -0.83 -12.26 -1.14
N GLU A 125 -0.05 -12.61 -0.11
CA GLU A 125 -0.14 -11.97 1.22
C GLU A 125 0.24 -10.49 1.20
N HIS A 126 1.17 -10.08 0.33
CA HIS A 126 1.51 -8.66 0.17
C HIS A 126 0.29 -7.79 -0.16
N ASN A 127 -0.73 -8.34 -0.83
CA ASN A 127 -1.97 -7.63 -1.12
C ASN A 127 -2.85 -7.42 0.13
N VAL A 128 -2.64 -8.18 1.22
CA VAL A 128 -3.26 -7.87 2.51
C VAL A 128 -2.79 -6.48 2.97
N TYR A 129 -1.47 -6.26 3.01
CA TYR A 129 -0.90 -4.98 3.46
C TYR A 129 -1.20 -3.83 2.49
N ASN A 130 -1.17 -4.09 1.18
CA ASN A 130 -1.62 -3.11 0.17
C ASN A 130 -3.08 -2.72 0.39
N SER A 131 -3.95 -3.68 0.73
CA SER A 131 -5.36 -3.41 0.99
C SER A 131 -5.61 -2.62 2.27
N LEU A 132 -4.77 -2.77 3.31
CA LEU A 132 -4.86 -1.94 4.52
C LEU A 132 -4.65 -0.46 4.20
N ALA A 133 -3.66 -0.14 3.35
CA ALA A 133 -3.44 1.22 2.90
C ALA A 133 -4.61 1.75 2.04
N ALA A 134 -5.13 0.92 1.13
CA ALA A 134 -6.31 1.28 0.33
C ALA A 134 -7.55 1.53 1.21
N ILE A 135 -7.76 0.71 2.26
CA ILE A 135 -8.83 0.90 3.26
C ILE A 135 -8.65 2.24 3.98
N ALA A 136 -7.43 2.52 4.44
CA ALA A 136 -7.12 3.77 5.14
C ALA A 136 -7.43 5.00 4.28
N VAL A 137 -6.98 5.01 3.01
CA VAL A 137 -7.32 6.07 2.04
C VAL A 137 -8.84 6.19 1.86
N ALA A 138 -9.52 5.07 1.62
CA ALA A 138 -10.95 5.08 1.33
C ALA A 138 -11.78 5.59 2.52
N ILE A 139 -11.45 5.17 3.75
CA ILE A 139 -12.09 5.68 4.97
C ILE A 139 -11.82 7.16 5.15
N LYS A 140 -10.57 7.61 4.93
CA LYS A 140 -10.21 9.04 4.97
C LYS A 140 -11.01 9.88 3.98
N LEU A 141 -11.34 9.32 2.82
CA LEU A 141 -12.19 9.94 1.81
C LEU A 141 -13.70 9.81 2.09
N GLY A 142 -14.10 9.21 3.21
CA GLY A 142 -15.49 9.12 3.65
C GLY A 142 -16.28 7.94 3.09
N LEU A 143 -15.62 6.93 2.50
CA LEU A 143 -16.32 5.74 2.04
C LEU A 143 -16.69 4.83 3.23
N ASP A 144 -17.86 4.22 3.17
CA ASP A 144 -18.28 3.21 4.13
C ASP A 144 -17.57 1.85 3.91
N LEU A 145 -17.43 1.09 4.97
CA LEU A 145 -16.66 -0.16 4.95
C LEU A 145 -17.28 -1.23 4.01
N GLU A 146 -18.58 -1.26 3.82
CA GLU A 146 -19.23 -2.23 2.92
C GLU A 146 -18.96 -1.91 1.46
N THR A 147 -18.89 -0.64 1.09
CA THR A 147 -18.44 -0.18 -0.23
C THR A 147 -16.98 -0.56 -0.47
N ILE A 148 -16.11 -0.36 0.52
CA ILE A 148 -14.70 -0.72 0.46
C ILE A 148 -14.53 -2.23 0.28
N LYS A 149 -15.24 -3.05 1.06
CA LYS A 149 -15.20 -4.52 0.95
C LYS A 149 -15.60 -5.00 -0.45
N LYS A 150 -16.65 -4.41 -1.03
CA LYS A 150 -17.08 -4.74 -2.40
C LYS A 150 -16.02 -4.39 -3.42
N GLY A 151 -15.38 -3.22 -3.29
CA GLY A 151 -14.29 -2.79 -4.17
C GLY A 151 -13.10 -3.74 -4.12
N LEU A 152 -12.63 -4.09 -2.92
CA LEU A 152 -11.49 -5.00 -2.72
C LEU A 152 -11.79 -6.42 -3.23
N CYS A 153 -12.97 -6.94 -2.97
CA CYS A 153 -13.38 -8.27 -3.45
C CYS A 153 -13.53 -8.30 -4.98
N GLY A 154 -14.00 -7.21 -5.59
CA GLY A 154 -14.18 -7.08 -7.03
C GLY A 154 -12.92 -6.71 -7.81
N PHE A 155 -11.85 -6.31 -7.12
CA PHE A 155 -10.59 -5.96 -7.76
C PHE A 155 -9.87 -7.24 -8.24
N SER A 156 -9.65 -7.35 -9.53
CA SER A 156 -9.04 -8.53 -10.18
C SER A 156 -7.55 -8.37 -10.51
N GLY A 157 -6.91 -7.33 -9.97
CA GLY A 157 -5.51 -7.03 -10.22
C GLY A 157 -5.28 -5.99 -11.31
N THR A 158 -4.01 -5.65 -11.51
CA THR A 158 -3.54 -4.79 -12.58
C THR A 158 -2.87 -5.63 -13.67
N ASP A 159 -2.85 -5.11 -14.89
CA ASP A 159 -2.13 -5.75 -15.98
C ASP A 159 -0.66 -5.97 -15.62
N ARG A 160 -0.13 -7.14 -16.00
CA ARG A 160 1.27 -7.54 -15.75
C ARG A 160 1.66 -7.66 -14.28
N ARG A 161 0.69 -7.85 -13.36
CA ARG A 161 0.94 -8.16 -11.95
C ARG A 161 0.27 -9.49 -11.62
N PHE A 162 1.03 -10.60 -11.77
CA PHE A 162 0.54 -11.98 -11.65
C PHE A 162 -0.74 -12.22 -12.46
N GLN A 163 -0.80 -11.62 -13.64
CA GLN A 163 -1.99 -11.62 -14.49
C GLN A 163 -2.17 -12.96 -15.18
N LYS A 164 -3.25 -13.68 -14.88
CA LYS A 164 -3.60 -14.91 -15.58
C LYS A 164 -4.08 -14.59 -16.99
N LYS A 165 -3.30 -14.99 -18.00
CA LYS A 165 -3.64 -14.83 -19.43
C LYS A 165 -4.54 -15.94 -19.96
N GLY A 166 -4.49 -17.14 -19.35
CA GLY A 166 -5.31 -18.28 -19.76
C GLY A 166 -4.73 -19.60 -19.32
N THR A 167 -5.37 -20.67 -19.78
CA THR A 167 -4.89 -22.05 -19.59
C THR A 167 -4.90 -22.76 -20.92
N PHE A 168 -3.77 -23.37 -21.28
CA PHE A 168 -3.60 -24.14 -22.51
C PHE A 168 -3.06 -25.53 -22.17
N ASN A 169 -3.74 -26.58 -22.60
CA ASN A 169 -3.37 -27.99 -22.34
C ASN A 169 -3.05 -28.26 -20.83
N GLY A 170 -3.81 -27.67 -19.89
CA GLY A 170 -3.59 -27.83 -18.45
C GLY A 170 -2.49 -26.95 -17.89
N VAL A 171 -1.78 -26.17 -18.71
CA VAL A 171 -0.75 -25.19 -18.27
C VAL A 171 -1.38 -23.82 -18.13
N THR A 172 -1.28 -23.23 -16.94
CA THR A 172 -1.70 -21.84 -16.69
C THR A 172 -0.59 -20.88 -17.13
N VAL A 173 -0.95 -19.90 -17.95
CA VAL A 173 -0.05 -18.82 -18.40
C VAL A 173 -0.31 -17.58 -17.56
N VAL A 174 0.75 -17.07 -16.94
CA VAL A 174 0.73 -15.86 -16.10
C VAL A 174 1.73 -14.85 -16.66
N ASP A 175 1.32 -13.59 -16.70
CA ASP A 175 2.14 -12.44 -17.10
C ASP A 175 2.46 -11.61 -15.85
N ASP A 176 3.76 -11.42 -15.58
CA ASP A 176 4.21 -10.59 -14.46
C ASP A 176 5.39 -9.72 -14.91
N TYR A 177 5.37 -8.47 -14.55
CA TYR A 177 6.46 -7.51 -14.81
C TYR A 177 7.56 -7.58 -13.73
N ALA A 178 7.67 -8.69 -13.03
CA ALA A 178 8.69 -8.90 -12.01
C ALA A 178 10.10 -8.78 -12.62
N HIS A 179 10.92 -7.93 -12.04
CA HIS A 179 12.31 -7.69 -12.42
C HIS A 179 13.26 -7.60 -11.21
N HIS A 180 12.73 -7.81 -10.02
CA HIS A 180 13.46 -8.04 -8.78
C HIS A 180 13.24 -9.48 -8.30
N PRO A 181 14.27 -10.14 -7.74
CA PRO A 181 14.16 -11.48 -7.16
C PRO A 181 13.30 -11.50 -5.91
#